data_93497a8f8c3b9669e4163e4d22ec85bb
#
_entry.id   93497a8f8c3b9669e4163e4d22ec85bb
#
_cell.length_a   1.000
_cell.length_b   1.000
_cell.length_c   1.000
_cell.angle_alpha   90.00
_cell.angle_beta   90.00
_cell.angle_gamma   90.00
#
_symmetry.space_group_name_H-M   'P 1'
#
loop_
_entity.id
_entity.type
_entity.pdbx_description
1 polymer ?
#
loop_
_entity_poly.entity_id
_entity_poly.type
_entity_poly.pdbx_seq_one_letter_code
_entity_poly.pdbx_strand_id
1 'polypeptide(L)'
;MSCIQTRAILQQDIIIYGQLDNVKNVLQKAIKHKYGRRMVSIVPIMNTVIPQPAVAECFVTFGCEKIKKRLLCLDTAAFMRYNYMRETCPPVYCFFLEPLGGGRDLMYRIGIDLGGTNIAVGLVDESMNIVVKQSMPTQAQRAPELIVDDMATLCRRVAAEKGIAISEVSAVGIASPGIVDNATGRVEYANNLPFRKLPIADMLKSRIGELPVHIANDANAAAWGEAVAGAAKGSSNSVMITLGTGVGGGVIIDNKILTGFNNAGAELGHIVISAGGRQCSCGRLGCWEAYSSATALINMTREKLEECRIKGRHTLIEDIANERGKISGRTACDAMRAGDEAAAEVFREYVYYLACGLVNIINIFQPEVISLGGGISNEGDFLLKPLIPMVRKEQYGGGIVPETQIRIAKLGNDAGIVGAAMLK
;
A
#
# COMPACT_ATOMS: atom_id res chain seq x y z
N MET A 1 -11.30 5.22 -46.53
CA MET A 1 -10.58 6.48 -46.65
C MET A 1 -9.43 6.48 -45.64
N SER A 2 -8.24 6.64 -46.15
CA SER A 2 -7.00 6.31 -45.47
C SER A 2 -6.61 7.32 -44.39
N CYS A 3 -5.80 6.89 -43.45
CA CYS A 3 -5.19 7.70 -42.36
C CYS A 3 -4.52 9.01 -42.87
N ILE A 4 -4.14 9.03 -44.17
CA ILE A 4 -3.49 10.16 -44.84
C ILE A 4 -4.44 11.35 -45.02
N GLN A 5 -5.73 11.14 -45.33
CA GLN A 5 -6.69 12.25 -45.50
C GLN A 5 -7.08 12.91 -44.19
N THR A 6 -7.13 12.15 -43.09
CA THR A 6 -7.39 12.71 -41.76
C THR A 6 -6.19 13.55 -41.27
N ARG A 7 -4.97 13.16 -41.69
CA ARG A 7 -3.72 13.89 -41.39
C ARG A 7 -3.64 15.25 -42.12
N ALA A 8 -4.08 15.27 -43.37
CA ALA A 8 -4.10 16.49 -44.20
C ALA A 8 -5.09 17.55 -43.67
N ILE A 9 -6.27 17.11 -43.21
CA ILE A 9 -7.29 18.02 -42.65
C ILE A 9 -6.80 18.63 -41.35
N LEU A 10 -6.19 17.86 -40.45
CA LEU A 10 -5.63 18.36 -39.18
C LEU A 10 -4.44 19.32 -39.38
N GLN A 11 -3.61 19.10 -40.40
CA GLN A 11 -2.49 19.98 -40.74
C GLN A 11 -2.92 21.34 -41.34
N GLN A 12 -4.00 21.36 -42.13
CA GLN A 12 -4.51 22.60 -42.73
C GLN A 12 -5.27 23.47 -41.71
N ASP A 13 -6.00 22.87 -40.78
CA ASP A 13 -6.79 23.63 -39.81
C ASP A 13 -5.97 24.18 -38.61
N ILE A 14 -4.79 23.63 -38.34
CA ILE A 14 -3.86 24.13 -37.29
C ILE A 14 -3.12 25.42 -37.73
N ILE A 15 -3.09 25.72 -39.02
CA ILE A 15 -2.41 26.89 -39.58
C ILE A 15 -3.28 28.15 -39.55
N ILE A 16 -4.58 28.05 -39.24
CA ILE A 16 -5.48 29.22 -39.16
C ILE A 16 -5.42 29.84 -37.77
N TYR A 17 -4.60 30.85 -37.65
CA TYR A 17 -4.44 31.71 -36.49
C TYR A 17 -5.74 32.42 -36.06
N GLY A 18 -6.09 32.38 -34.80
CA GLY A 18 -6.86 33.39 -34.11
C GLY A 18 -8.35 33.13 -33.85
N GLN A 19 -8.90 31.93 -34.12
CA GLN A 19 -10.30 31.64 -33.80
C GLN A 19 -10.51 30.25 -33.22
N LEU A 20 -10.30 30.13 -31.92
CA LEU A 20 -10.56 28.89 -31.13
C LEU A 20 -11.99 28.35 -31.33
N ASP A 21 -12.96 29.22 -31.49
CA ASP A 21 -14.37 28.87 -31.73
C ASP A 21 -14.57 28.16 -33.10
N ASN A 22 -13.77 28.48 -34.10
CA ASN A 22 -13.85 27.84 -35.40
C ASN A 22 -13.30 26.40 -35.36
N VAL A 23 -12.18 26.20 -34.66
CA VAL A 23 -11.60 24.82 -34.49
C VAL A 23 -12.57 23.94 -33.72
N LYS A 24 -13.18 24.45 -32.66
CA LYS A 24 -14.19 23.77 -31.88
C LYS A 24 -15.41 23.39 -32.71
N ASN A 25 -15.90 24.31 -33.53
CA ASN A 25 -17.06 24.10 -34.42
C ASN A 25 -16.76 23.12 -35.57
N VAL A 26 -15.56 23.14 -36.12
CA VAL A 26 -15.12 22.21 -37.17
C VAL A 26 -14.98 20.80 -36.59
N LEU A 27 -14.36 20.66 -35.43
CA LEU A 27 -14.26 19.37 -34.72
C LEU A 27 -15.62 18.82 -34.32
N GLN A 28 -16.52 19.64 -33.79
CA GLN A 28 -17.88 19.23 -33.45
C GLN A 28 -18.70 18.80 -34.67
N LYS A 29 -18.56 19.50 -35.81
CA LYS A 29 -19.22 19.12 -37.07
C LYS A 29 -18.65 17.82 -37.64
N ALA A 30 -17.33 17.64 -37.62
CA ALA A 30 -16.68 16.42 -38.10
C ALA A 30 -17.06 15.18 -37.28
N ILE A 31 -17.11 15.33 -35.95
CA ILE A 31 -17.51 14.30 -35.01
C ILE A 31 -18.98 13.96 -35.18
N LYS A 32 -19.86 14.97 -35.26
CA LYS A 32 -21.30 14.78 -35.46
C LYS A 32 -21.65 14.10 -36.76
N HIS A 33 -20.94 14.41 -37.84
CA HIS A 33 -21.15 13.80 -39.18
C HIS A 33 -20.73 12.35 -39.25
N LYS A 34 -19.69 11.94 -38.50
CA LYS A 34 -19.07 10.61 -38.58
C LYS A 34 -19.60 9.63 -37.54
N TYR A 35 -20.09 10.08 -36.36
CA TYR A 35 -20.40 9.22 -35.22
C TYR A 35 -21.80 9.40 -34.62
N GLY A 36 -22.70 10.16 -35.24
CA GLY A 36 -24.08 10.34 -34.79
C GLY A 36 -24.21 11.16 -33.50
N ARG A 37 -25.39 11.14 -32.85
CA ARG A 37 -25.78 11.98 -31.72
C ARG A 37 -25.17 11.56 -30.35
N ARG A 38 -23.93 11.11 -30.27
CA ARG A 38 -23.25 10.96 -28.97
C ARG A 38 -22.51 12.28 -28.69
N MET A 39 -23.03 13.03 -27.72
CA MET A 39 -22.43 14.31 -27.33
C MET A 39 -21.07 14.07 -26.63
N VAL A 40 -20.08 14.88 -27.03
CA VAL A 40 -18.73 14.92 -26.43
C VAL A 40 -18.50 16.34 -25.96
N SER A 41 -18.09 16.53 -24.71
CA SER A 41 -17.69 17.83 -24.21
C SER A 41 -16.17 18.06 -24.36
N ILE A 42 -15.80 19.27 -24.71
CA ILE A 42 -14.39 19.67 -24.87
C ILE A 42 -14.05 20.60 -23.70
N VAL A 43 -13.18 20.16 -22.80
CA VAL A 43 -12.73 20.94 -21.63
C VAL A 43 -11.31 21.47 -21.90
N PRO A 44 -11.08 22.77 -21.88
CA PRO A 44 -9.74 23.33 -22.00
C PRO A 44 -8.97 23.22 -20.69
N ILE A 45 -7.72 22.74 -20.73
CA ILE A 45 -6.81 22.73 -19.59
C ILE A 45 -5.84 23.92 -19.75
N MET A 46 -5.91 24.84 -18.81
CA MET A 46 -4.95 25.94 -18.68
C MET A 46 -3.80 25.55 -17.73
N ASN A 47 -2.57 25.75 -18.20
CA ASN A 47 -1.32 25.75 -17.42
C ASN A 47 -0.91 24.45 -16.72
N THR A 48 -0.20 23.58 -17.44
CA THR A 48 0.81 22.72 -16.81
C THR A 48 2.17 22.99 -17.45
N VAL A 49 3.13 23.43 -16.62
CA VAL A 49 4.55 23.55 -17.00
C VAL A 49 5.13 22.12 -17.00
N ILE A 50 5.56 21.63 -18.15
CA ILE A 50 6.22 20.33 -18.28
C ILE A 50 7.74 20.56 -18.23
N PRO A 51 8.48 19.98 -17.23
CA PRO A 51 9.95 20.03 -17.22
C PRO A 51 10.54 19.13 -18.32
N GLN A 52 11.63 19.56 -18.92
CA GLN A 52 12.37 18.83 -19.96
C GLN A 52 13.27 17.72 -19.35
N PRO A 53 13.58 16.60 -20.08
CA PRO A 53 13.13 16.24 -21.42
C PRO A 53 12.24 14.98 -21.40
N ALA A 54 11.00 15.12 -21.73
CA ALA A 54 10.13 13.99 -21.99
C ALA A 54 9.47 14.17 -23.37
N VAL A 55 9.52 13.15 -24.20
CA VAL A 55 8.75 13.06 -25.44
C VAL A 55 7.28 13.02 -25.07
N ALA A 56 6.54 14.09 -25.35
CA ALA A 56 5.11 14.12 -25.14
C ALA A 56 4.41 13.31 -26.24
N GLU A 57 3.96 12.10 -25.91
CA GLU A 57 3.07 11.33 -26.76
C GLU A 57 1.63 11.81 -26.53
N CYS A 58 1.01 12.37 -27.54
CA CYS A 58 -0.41 12.73 -27.52
C CYS A 58 -1.25 11.56 -28.04
N PHE A 59 -2.08 10.98 -27.16
CA PHE A 59 -2.96 9.86 -27.53
C PHE A 59 -4.40 10.36 -27.69
N VAL A 60 -5.02 10.07 -28.82
CA VAL A 60 -6.47 10.22 -29.01
C VAL A 60 -7.09 8.84 -28.99
N THR A 61 -7.80 8.51 -27.90
CA THR A 61 -8.49 7.22 -27.79
C THR A 61 -9.95 7.41 -28.16
N PHE A 62 -10.40 6.76 -29.22
CA PHE A 62 -11.82 6.71 -29.57
C PHE A 62 -12.46 5.47 -28.92
N GLY A 63 -13.43 5.68 -28.05
CA GLY A 63 -14.20 4.62 -27.41
C GLY A 63 -15.19 3.97 -28.39
N CYS A 64 -14.71 3.06 -29.20
CA CYS A 64 -15.55 2.11 -29.93
C CYS A 64 -14.81 0.77 -29.92
N GLU A 65 -15.48 -0.30 -29.49
CA GLU A 65 -14.93 -1.63 -29.18
C GLU A 65 -14.13 -2.33 -30.30
N LYS A 66 -14.00 -1.74 -31.47
CA LYS A 66 -13.30 -2.36 -32.62
C LYS A 66 -12.13 -1.59 -33.21
N ILE A 67 -11.73 -0.42 -32.67
CA ILE A 67 -10.62 0.35 -33.25
C ILE A 67 -9.70 0.91 -32.17
N LYS A 68 -8.75 0.08 -31.70
CA LYS A 68 -7.54 0.57 -31.03
C LYS A 68 -6.55 0.99 -32.11
N LYS A 69 -6.49 2.28 -32.46
CA LYS A 69 -5.41 2.82 -33.28
C LYS A 69 -4.68 3.91 -32.52
N ARG A 70 -3.41 3.66 -32.27
CA ARG A 70 -2.43 4.64 -31.82
C ARG A 70 -2.22 5.67 -32.93
N LEU A 71 -2.41 6.93 -32.64
CA LEU A 71 -1.92 8.01 -33.51
C LEU A 71 -0.67 8.60 -32.81
N LEU A 72 0.49 8.28 -33.33
CA LEU A 72 1.72 8.99 -32.99
C LEU A 72 1.78 10.25 -33.85
N CYS A 73 1.68 11.41 -33.24
CA CYS A 73 1.98 12.67 -33.90
C CYS A 73 3.11 13.32 -33.16
N LEU A 74 4.32 13.25 -33.72
CA LEU A 74 5.25 14.37 -33.76
C LEU A 74 6.56 13.92 -34.39
N ASP A 75 6.87 14.49 -35.54
CA ASP A 75 8.19 14.49 -36.13
C ASP A 75 9.08 15.46 -35.37
N THR A 76 10.34 15.07 -35.10
CA THR A 76 11.34 15.87 -34.40
C THR A 76 11.56 17.26 -35.01
N ALA A 77 11.30 17.43 -36.31
CA ALA A 77 11.38 18.72 -37.00
C ALA A 77 10.28 19.71 -36.61
N ALA A 78 9.09 19.23 -36.26
CA ALA A 78 8.00 20.07 -35.74
C ALA A 78 8.29 20.57 -34.32
N PHE A 79 8.99 19.75 -33.51
CA PHE A 79 9.41 20.09 -32.15
C PHE A 79 10.49 21.18 -32.12
N MET A 80 11.45 21.14 -33.06
CA MET A 80 12.49 22.19 -33.17
C MET A 80 11.90 23.54 -33.65
N ARG A 81 10.92 23.54 -34.54
CA ARG A 81 10.20 24.78 -34.93
C ARG A 81 9.36 25.36 -33.81
N TYR A 82 8.79 24.52 -32.95
CA TYR A 82 8.04 24.98 -31.77
C TYR A 82 8.92 25.73 -30.76
N ASN A 83 10.14 25.28 -30.50
CA ASN A 83 11.06 25.95 -29.58
C ASN A 83 11.55 27.31 -30.10
N TYR A 84 11.68 27.47 -31.40
CA TYR A 84 12.05 28.75 -32.02
C TYR A 84 10.94 29.80 -31.96
N MET A 85 9.66 29.36 -31.93
CA MET A 85 8.49 30.26 -31.88
C MET A 85 7.98 30.53 -30.46
N ARG A 86 8.64 30.08 -29.41
CA ARG A 86 8.18 30.17 -28.01
C ARG A 86 8.09 31.62 -27.50
N GLU A 87 8.76 32.57 -28.12
CA GLU A 87 8.74 33.98 -27.71
C GLU A 87 7.61 34.81 -28.34
N THR A 88 6.87 34.26 -29.30
CA THR A 88 5.89 35.02 -30.10
C THR A 88 4.50 34.40 -30.20
N CYS A 89 4.24 33.20 -29.64
CA CYS A 89 2.96 32.50 -29.78
C CYS A 89 2.20 32.33 -28.46
N PRO A 90 0.87 32.45 -28.48
CA PRO A 90 0.03 32.17 -27.31
C PRO A 90 0.03 30.66 -26.96
N PRO A 91 -0.35 30.28 -25.73
CA PRO A 91 -0.25 28.92 -25.23
C PRO A 91 -1.08 27.93 -26.07
N VAL A 92 -0.48 26.74 -26.32
CA VAL A 92 -1.16 25.62 -26.99
C VAL A 92 -2.10 24.94 -26.00
N TYR A 93 -3.37 24.79 -26.38
CA TYR A 93 -4.38 24.10 -25.58
C TYR A 93 -4.47 22.62 -25.96
N CYS A 94 -4.34 21.75 -25.00
CA CYS A 94 -4.68 20.34 -25.14
C CYS A 94 -6.14 20.11 -24.75
N PHE A 95 -6.90 19.47 -25.62
CA PHE A 95 -8.30 19.10 -25.36
C PHE A 95 -8.41 17.62 -25.05
N PHE A 96 -9.02 17.28 -23.93
CA PHE A 96 -9.45 15.93 -23.64
C PHE A 96 -10.94 15.79 -23.97
N LEU A 97 -11.27 14.75 -24.72
CA LEU A 97 -12.66 14.40 -25.01
C LEU A 97 -13.13 13.42 -23.94
N GLU A 98 -13.97 13.87 -23.02
CA GLU A 98 -14.67 12.97 -22.10
C GLU A 98 -15.97 12.48 -22.76
N PRO A 99 -16.28 11.17 -22.74
CA PRO A 99 -17.57 10.66 -23.15
C PRO A 99 -18.66 11.14 -22.17
N LEU A 100 -19.63 11.93 -22.64
CA LEU A 100 -20.81 12.27 -21.89
C LEU A 100 -21.81 11.11 -21.93
N GLY A 101 -22.04 10.49 -20.79
CA GLY A 101 -23.15 9.57 -20.58
C GLY A 101 -22.82 8.09 -20.76
N GLY A 102 -22.05 7.59 -19.89
CA GLY A 102 -22.01 6.22 -19.40
C GLY A 102 -21.67 6.34 -17.92
N GLY A 103 -22.40 5.65 -17.05
CA GLY A 103 -21.97 5.53 -15.67
C GLY A 103 -20.47 5.25 -15.69
N ARG A 104 -19.67 5.89 -14.83
CA ARG A 104 -18.29 5.49 -14.65
C ARG A 104 -18.35 3.99 -14.42
N ASP A 105 -17.76 3.20 -15.32
CA ASP A 105 -17.51 1.81 -15.01
C ASP A 105 -16.58 1.85 -13.81
N LEU A 106 -17.16 1.74 -12.62
CA LEU A 106 -16.42 1.73 -11.36
C LEU A 106 -15.44 0.57 -11.46
N MET A 107 -14.15 0.87 -11.60
CA MET A 107 -13.12 -0.15 -11.71
C MET A 107 -12.87 -0.74 -10.33
N TYR A 108 -13.54 -1.85 -10.03
CA TYR A 108 -13.28 -2.60 -8.81
C TYR A 108 -12.02 -3.45 -8.93
N ARG A 109 -11.33 -3.59 -7.81
CA ARG A 109 -10.21 -4.52 -7.61
C ARG A 109 -10.50 -5.42 -6.43
N ILE A 110 -9.98 -6.64 -6.45
CA ILE A 110 -10.07 -7.55 -5.32
C ILE A 110 -8.72 -7.61 -4.62
N GLY A 111 -8.73 -7.45 -3.29
CA GLY A 111 -7.59 -7.73 -2.42
C GLY A 111 -7.86 -8.95 -1.56
N ILE A 112 -6.90 -9.83 -1.51
CA ILE A 112 -6.89 -11.06 -0.70
C ILE A 112 -5.81 -10.90 0.37
N ASP A 113 -6.19 -10.96 1.62
CA ASP A 113 -5.28 -11.07 2.77
C ASP A 113 -5.29 -12.54 3.24
N LEU A 114 -4.24 -13.26 2.88
CA LEU A 114 -4.07 -14.69 3.15
C LEU A 114 -3.26 -14.89 4.42
N GLY A 115 -3.92 -15.11 5.53
CA GLY A 115 -3.26 -15.47 6.78
C GLY A 115 -3.21 -16.98 7.02
N GLY A 116 -2.37 -17.43 7.94
CA GLY A 116 -2.31 -18.84 8.36
C GLY A 116 -3.58 -19.35 9.05
N THR A 117 -4.39 -18.46 9.61
CA THR A 117 -5.63 -18.80 10.32
C THR A 117 -6.87 -18.47 9.51
N ASN A 118 -6.85 -17.36 8.78
CA ASN A 118 -8.01 -16.82 8.08
C ASN A 118 -7.62 -16.26 6.71
N ILE A 119 -8.53 -16.42 5.73
CA ILE A 119 -8.46 -15.76 4.43
C ILE A 119 -9.50 -14.65 4.45
N ALA A 120 -9.10 -13.41 4.20
CA ALA A 120 -10.00 -12.28 4.06
C ALA A 120 -9.92 -11.71 2.64
N VAL A 121 -11.06 -11.47 2.01
CA VAL A 121 -11.15 -10.94 0.66
C VAL A 121 -12.05 -9.71 0.65
N GLY A 122 -11.57 -8.63 0.03
CA GLY A 122 -12.33 -7.40 -0.12
C GLY A 122 -12.42 -6.96 -1.56
N LEU A 123 -13.59 -6.47 -1.94
CA LEU A 123 -13.81 -5.72 -3.16
C LEU A 123 -13.56 -4.24 -2.89
N VAL A 124 -12.62 -3.66 -3.58
CA VAL A 124 -12.10 -2.29 -3.35
C VAL A 124 -12.47 -1.40 -4.54
N ASP A 125 -13.04 -0.23 -4.27
CA ASP A 125 -13.39 0.77 -5.28
C ASP A 125 -12.21 1.67 -5.68
N GLU A 126 -12.41 2.57 -6.64
CA GLU A 126 -11.40 3.56 -7.09
C GLU A 126 -10.97 4.53 -5.99
N SER A 127 -11.80 4.75 -4.98
CA SER A 127 -11.48 5.59 -3.81
C SER A 127 -10.72 4.82 -2.74
N MET A 128 -10.38 3.54 -3.00
CA MET A 128 -9.67 2.63 -2.11
C MET A 128 -10.49 2.22 -0.86
N ASN A 129 -11.82 2.30 -0.94
CA ASN A 129 -12.70 1.80 0.11
C ASN A 129 -13.06 0.34 -0.16
N ILE A 130 -13.09 -0.47 0.88
CA ILE A 130 -13.63 -1.83 0.81
C ILE A 130 -15.15 -1.73 0.80
N VAL A 131 -15.78 -2.06 -0.31
CA VAL A 131 -17.24 -1.99 -0.49
C VAL A 131 -17.96 -3.29 -0.13
N VAL A 132 -17.26 -4.42 -0.23
CA VAL A 132 -17.71 -5.74 0.23
C VAL A 132 -16.52 -6.47 0.83
N LYS A 133 -16.71 -7.20 1.92
CA LYS A 133 -15.69 -8.01 2.58
C LYS A 133 -16.24 -9.35 3.02
N GLN A 134 -15.55 -10.42 2.71
CA GLN A 134 -15.85 -11.78 3.11
C GLN A 134 -14.63 -12.44 3.70
N SER A 135 -14.82 -13.43 4.56
CA SER A 135 -13.70 -14.20 5.11
C SER A 135 -14.09 -15.63 5.43
N MET A 136 -13.09 -16.51 5.52
CA MET A 136 -13.24 -17.89 5.98
C MET A 136 -11.95 -18.40 6.61
N PRO A 137 -12.01 -19.45 7.47
CA PRO A 137 -10.82 -20.09 8.02
C PRO A 137 -9.91 -20.67 6.93
N THR A 138 -8.60 -20.41 7.01
CA THR A 138 -7.61 -20.93 6.04
C THR A 138 -7.49 -22.46 6.12
N GLN A 139 -7.56 -23.02 7.33
CA GLN A 139 -7.29 -24.45 7.57
C GLN A 139 -5.96 -24.86 6.92
N ALA A 140 -4.87 -24.27 7.39
CA ALA A 140 -3.53 -24.32 6.79
C ALA A 140 -2.91 -25.74 6.66
N GLN A 141 -3.54 -26.77 7.26
CA GLN A 141 -3.10 -28.17 7.18
C GLN A 141 -3.52 -28.86 5.87
N ARG A 142 -4.41 -28.24 5.09
CA ARG A 142 -4.92 -28.78 3.82
C ARG A 142 -3.92 -28.62 2.68
N ALA A 143 -4.19 -29.34 1.59
CA ALA A 143 -3.45 -29.13 0.35
C ALA A 143 -3.56 -27.67 -0.16
N PRO A 144 -2.48 -27.11 -0.73
CA PRO A 144 -2.48 -25.72 -1.24
C PRO A 144 -3.61 -25.43 -2.24
N GLU A 145 -3.97 -26.42 -3.06
CA GLU A 145 -5.03 -26.31 -4.07
C GLU A 145 -6.38 -25.93 -3.45
N LEU A 146 -6.71 -26.54 -2.30
CA LEU A 146 -7.96 -26.27 -1.59
C LEU A 146 -7.99 -24.86 -0.98
N ILE A 147 -6.84 -24.35 -0.55
CA ILE A 147 -6.72 -22.96 -0.08
C ILE A 147 -6.97 -21.99 -1.23
N VAL A 148 -6.41 -22.26 -2.41
CA VAL A 148 -6.63 -21.44 -3.61
C VAL A 148 -8.09 -21.56 -4.12
N ASP A 149 -8.73 -22.71 -3.99
CA ASP A 149 -10.16 -22.90 -4.30
C ASP A 149 -11.05 -22.00 -3.41
N ASP A 150 -10.71 -21.92 -2.12
CA ASP A 150 -11.40 -21.03 -1.17
C ASP A 150 -11.19 -19.56 -1.53
N MET A 151 -9.96 -19.15 -1.88
CA MET A 151 -9.68 -17.79 -2.36
C MET A 151 -10.53 -17.45 -3.60
N ALA A 152 -10.59 -18.34 -4.59
CA ALA A 152 -11.39 -18.15 -5.79
C ALA A 152 -12.89 -18.08 -5.47
N THR A 153 -13.36 -18.86 -4.52
CA THR A 153 -14.75 -18.85 -4.06
C THR A 153 -15.09 -17.52 -3.40
N LEU A 154 -14.21 -17.01 -2.53
CA LEU A 154 -14.40 -15.71 -1.90
C LEU A 154 -14.38 -14.56 -2.92
N CYS A 155 -13.47 -14.60 -3.92
CA CYS A 155 -13.45 -13.61 -5.00
C CYS A 155 -14.79 -13.54 -5.75
N ARG A 156 -15.37 -14.69 -6.10
CA ARG A 156 -16.68 -14.73 -6.75
C ARG A 156 -17.79 -14.22 -5.84
N ARG A 157 -17.75 -14.56 -4.54
CA ARG A 157 -18.77 -14.12 -3.57
C ARG A 157 -18.78 -12.61 -3.40
N VAL A 158 -17.60 -11.96 -3.23
CA VAL A 158 -17.55 -10.49 -3.06
C VAL A 158 -18.01 -9.76 -4.34
N ALA A 159 -17.71 -10.28 -5.53
CA ALA A 159 -18.21 -9.74 -6.79
C ALA A 159 -19.75 -9.90 -6.90
N ALA A 160 -20.25 -11.12 -6.66
CA ALA A 160 -21.68 -11.42 -6.72
C ALA A 160 -22.52 -10.62 -5.71
N GLU A 161 -22.00 -10.42 -4.48
CA GLU A 161 -22.66 -9.60 -3.44
C GLU A 161 -22.79 -8.13 -3.87
N LYS A 162 -21.80 -7.63 -4.65
CA LYS A 162 -21.89 -6.30 -5.29
C LYS A 162 -22.81 -6.27 -6.51
N GLY A 163 -23.22 -7.42 -7.02
CA GLY A 163 -24.03 -7.54 -8.23
C GLY A 163 -23.25 -7.41 -9.53
N ILE A 164 -21.93 -7.70 -9.51
CA ILE A 164 -21.06 -7.68 -10.70
C ILE A 164 -20.51 -9.09 -10.99
N ALA A 165 -20.17 -9.34 -12.25
CA ALA A 165 -19.45 -10.55 -12.63
C ALA A 165 -17.98 -10.44 -12.24
N ILE A 166 -17.33 -11.56 -11.92
CA ILE A 166 -15.88 -11.56 -11.62
C ILE A 166 -15.03 -11.01 -12.79
N SER A 167 -15.51 -11.14 -14.02
CA SER A 167 -14.86 -10.61 -15.23
C SER A 167 -14.89 -9.08 -15.34
N GLU A 168 -15.72 -8.40 -14.53
CA GLU A 168 -15.78 -6.94 -14.48
C GLU A 168 -14.78 -6.35 -13.47
N VAL A 169 -14.12 -7.21 -12.68
CA VAL A 169 -13.01 -6.82 -11.80
C VAL A 169 -11.75 -6.58 -12.63
N SER A 170 -11.06 -5.48 -12.38
CA SER A 170 -9.89 -5.07 -13.19
C SER A 170 -8.61 -5.84 -12.85
N ALA A 171 -8.44 -6.26 -11.60
CA ALA A 171 -7.31 -7.04 -11.12
C ALA A 171 -7.58 -7.67 -9.76
N VAL A 172 -6.82 -8.70 -9.42
CA VAL A 172 -6.80 -9.33 -8.10
C VAL A 172 -5.39 -9.25 -7.53
N GLY A 173 -5.27 -8.86 -6.26
CA GLY A 173 -4.00 -8.88 -5.54
C GLY A 173 -4.05 -9.85 -4.36
N ILE A 174 -2.92 -10.46 -4.05
CA ILE A 174 -2.76 -11.40 -2.93
C ILE A 174 -1.66 -10.88 -2.01
N ALA A 175 -2.00 -10.66 -0.74
CA ALA A 175 -1.05 -10.52 0.35
C ALA A 175 -0.85 -11.92 0.97
N SER A 176 0.36 -12.43 0.97
CA SER A 176 0.69 -13.77 1.47
C SER A 176 1.85 -13.73 2.45
N PRO A 177 1.82 -14.50 3.55
CA PRO A 177 2.97 -14.63 4.42
C PRO A 177 4.13 -15.32 3.69
N GLY A 178 5.35 -15.01 4.13
CA GLY A 178 6.57 -15.64 3.64
C GLY A 178 7.29 -14.88 2.53
N ILE A 179 8.18 -15.58 1.82
CA ILE A 179 8.97 -15.02 0.71
C ILE A 179 8.15 -15.13 -0.58
N VAL A 180 7.86 -13.99 -1.17
CA VAL A 180 6.96 -13.85 -2.32
C VAL A 180 7.70 -13.23 -3.50
N ASP A 181 7.70 -13.90 -4.63
CA ASP A 181 8.22 -13.38 -5.89
C ASP A 181 7.06 -12.84 -6.75
N ASN A 182 6.90 -11.51 -6.75
CA ASN A 182 5.87 -10.83 -7.53
C ASN A 182 6.08 -10.98 -9.04
N ALA A 183 7.33 -11.06 -9.51
CA ALA A 183 7.62 -11.16 -10.93
C ALA A 183 7.14 -12.49 -11.54
N THR A 184 7.24 -13.57 -10.78
CA THR A 184 6.81 -14.92 -11.20
C THR A 184 5.44 -15.32 -10.65
N GLY A 185 4.83 -14.52 -9.79
CA GLY A 185 3.55 -14.84 -9.15
C GLY A 185 3.60 -16.02 -8.18
N ARG A 186 4.76 -16.24 -7.51
CA ARG A 186 5.03 -17.43 -6.70
C ARG A 186 5.26 -17.09 -5.24
N VAL A 187 4.79 -17.96 -4.36
CA VAL A 187 5.24 -18.03 -2.97
C VAL A 187 6.39 -19.03 -2.88
N GLU A 188 7.61 -18.55 -2.70
CA GLU A 188 8.79 -19.40 -2.61
C GLU A 188 8.79 -20.22 -1.33
N TYR A 189 8.37 -19.60 -0.22
CA TYR A 189 8.33 -20.22 1.09
C TYR A 189 7.35 -19.50 2.02
N ALA A 190 6.54 -20.24 2.77
CA ALA A 190 5.76 -19.71 3.88
C ALA A 190 5.90 -20.61 5.11
N ASN A 191 6.06 -20.00 6.31
CA ASN A 191 6.16 -20.75 7.56
C ASN A 191 4.83 -21.34 8.01
N ASN A 192 3.76 -20.54 7.88
CA ASN A 192 2.45 -20.83 8.46
C ASN A 192 1.47 -21.46 7.46
N LEU A 193 1.94 -21.73 6.24
CA LEU A 193 1.16 -22.33 5.15
C LEU A 193 1.98 -23.42 4.47
N PRO A 194 1.33 -24.44 3.88
CA PRO A 194 2.02 -25.54 3.21
C PRO A 194 2.61 -25.14 1.85
N PHE A 195 3.12 -23.92 1.74
CA PHE A 195 3.57 -23.35 0.47
C PHE A 195 5.08 -23.48 0.31
N ARG A 196 5.47 -24.09 -0.81
CA ARG A 196 6.85 -24.24 -1.26
C ARG A 196 6.87 -24.12 -2.77
N LYS A 197 7.49 -23.06 -3.30
CA LYS A 197 7.58 -22.77 -4.74
C LYS A 197 6.21 -22.83 -5.43
N LEU A 198 5.16 -22.33 -4.75
CA LEU A 198 3.77 -22.44 -5.18
C LEU A 198 3.45 -21.33 -6.21
N PRO A 199 3.03 -21.64 -7.46
CA PRO A 199 2.65 -20.64 -8.46
C PRO A 199 1.23 -20.14 -8.21
N ILE A 200 1.01 -19.49 -7.06
CA ILE A 200 -0.32 -19.15 -6.54
C ILE A 200 -1.10 -18.22 -7.47
N ALA A 201 -0.42 -17.30 -8.18
CA ALA A 201 -1.07 -16.39 -9.11
C ALA A 201 -1.69 -17.16 -10.29
N ASP A 202 -0.95 -18.07 -10.90
CA ASP A 202 -1.45 -18.89 -12.02
C ASP A 202 -2.55 -19.86 -11.57
N MET A 203 -2.39 -20.44 -10.38
CA MET A 203 -3.41 -21.31 -9.79
C MET A 203 -4.72 -20.54 -9.53
N LEU A 204 -4.65 -19.28 -9.09
CA LEU A 204 -5.84 -18.47 -8.90
C LEU A 204 -6.45 -18.06 -10.23
N LYS A 205 -5.63 -17.62 -11.22
CA LYS A 205 -6.09 -17.30 -12.59
C LYS A 205 -6.88 -18.43 -13.22
N SER A 206 -6.38 -19.67 -13.14
CA SER A 206 -7.08 -20.83 -13.71
C SER A 206 -8.49 -21.05 -13.14
N ARG A 207 -8.80 -20.47 -11.97
CA ARG A 207 -10.08 -20.61 -11.27
C ARG A 207 -11.02 -19.42 -11.47
N ILE A 208 -10.49 -18.21 -11.61
CA ILE A 208 -11.31 -16.98 -11.71
C ILE A 208 -11.34 -16.38 -13.13
N GLY A 209 -10.59 -16.94 -14.07
CA GLY A 209 -10.44 -16.42 -15.43
C GLY A 209 -9.17 -15.58 -15.61
N GLU A 210 -8.94 -15.07 -16.82
CA GLU A 210 -7.72 -14.37 -17.26
C GLU A 210 -7.55 -12.95 -16.69
N LEU A 211 -7.89 -12.77 -15.41
CA LEU A 211 -7.67 -11.50 -14.72
C LEU A 211 -6.19 -11.36 -14.32
N PRO A 212 -5.63 -10.13 -14.35
CA PRO A 212 -4.32 -9.87 -13.77
C PRO A 212 -4.32 -10.25 -12.28
N VAL A 213 -3.35 -11.08 -11.86
CA VAL A 213 -3.15 -11.44 -10.46
C VAL A 213 -1.75 -11.02 -10.05
N HIS A 214 -1.67 -10.19 -9.01
CA HIS A 214 -0.44 -9.69 -8.40
C HIS A 214 -0.28 -10.25 -7.00
N ILE A 215 0.95 -10.43 -6.53
CA ILE A 215 1.19 -10.92 -5.18
C ILE A 215 2.24 -10.08 -4.47
N ALA A 216 2.15 -10.00 -3.15
CA ALA A 216 3.19 -9.42 -2.30
C ALA A 216 3.24 -10.15 -0.95
N ASN A 217 4.33 -9.97 -0.22
CA ASN A 217 4.35 -10.36 1.18
C ASN A 217 3.29 -9.56 1.96
N ASP A 218 2.70 -10.15 3.01
CA ASP A 218 1.60 -9.57 3.81
C ASP A 218 1.97 -8.23 4.47
N ALA A 219 3.16 -8.12 5.07
CA ALA A 219 3.63 -6.86 5.66
C ALA A 219 3.90 -5.79 4.59
N ASN A 220 4.45 -6.18 3.44
CA ASN A 220 4.66 -5.30 2.30
C ASN A 220 3.33 -4.81 1.70
N ALA A 221 2.34 -5.67 1.57
CA ALA A 221 1.01 -5.29 1.12
C ALA A 221 0.35 -4.34 2.11
N ALA A 222 0.42 -4.60 3.42
CA ALA A 222 -0.10 -3.70 4.44
C ALA A 222 0.57 -2.33 4.40
N ALA A 223 1.90 -2.29 4.24
CA ALA A 223 2.65 -1.03 4.08
C ALA A 223 2.21 -0.27 2.82
N TRP A 224 2.00 -0.97 1.71
CA TRP A 224 1.46 -0.37 0.49
C TRP A 224 0.05 0.17 0.68
N GLY A 225 -0.82 -0.56 1.40
CA GLY A 225 -2.15 -0.09 1.77
C GLY A 225 -2.13 1.23 2.53
N GLU A 226 -1.28 1.33 3.58
CA GLU A 226 -1.11 2.55 4.35
C GLU A 226 -0.50 3.70 3.52
N ALA A 227 0.36 3.40 2.54
CA ALA A 227 0.94 4.39 1.63
C ALA A 227 -0.09 4.96 0.66
N VAL A 228 -1.00 4.14 0.12
CA VAL A 228 -1.97 4.58 -0.90
C VAL A 228 -3.27 5.13 -0.31
N ALA A 229 -3.74 4.60 0.83
CA ALA A 229 -5.05 4.94 1.40
C ALA A 229 -5.01 5.31 2.89
N GLY A 230 -3.94 4.98 3.62
CA GLY A 230 -3.88 5.07 5.07
C GLY A 230 -3.13 6.27 5.64
N ALA A 231 -2.35 6.03 6.69
CA ALA A 231 -1.64 7.05 7.46
C ALA A 231 -0.50 7.71 6.67
N ALA A 232 0.07 7.02 5.68
CA ALA A 232 1.16 7.51 4.83
C ALA A 232 0.69 8.03 3.46
N LYS A 233 -0.63 8.16 3.25
CA LYS A 233 -1.17 8.69 1.98
C LYS A 233 -0.59 10.06 1.66
N GLY A 234 -0.06 10.19 0.43
CA GLY A 234 0.55 11.43 -0.08
C GLY A 234 2.06 11.52 0.14
N SER A 235 2.70 10.53 0.80
CA SER A 235 4.15 10.42 0.88
C SER A 235 4.68 9.49 -0.22
N SER A 236 5.87 9.77 -0.72
CA SER A 236 6.57 8.92 -1.68
C SER A 236 7.47 7.89 -0.99
N ASN A 237 7.91 8.21 0.23
CA ASN A 237 8.79 7.37 1.04
C ASN A 237 8.13 7.15 2.41
N SER A 238 7.80 5.92 2.71
CA SER A 238 7.18 5.58 3.99
C SER A 238 7.60 4.19 4.47
N VAL A 239 7.50 3.99 5.77
CA VAL A 239 7.72 2.69 6.41
C VAL A 239 6.53 2.35 7.27
N MET A 240 6.04 1.14 7.18
CA MET A 240 5.07 0.61 8.12
C MET A 240 5.77 -0.38 9.05
N ILE A 241 5.51 -0.24 10.35
CA ILE A 241 5.96 -1.19 11.38
C ILE A 241 4.73 -1.79 12.04
N THR A 242 4.65 -3.10 12.09
CA THR A 242 3.56 -3.83 12.76
C THR A 242 4.05 -4.38 14.09
N LEU A 243 3.43 -3.93 15.19
CA LEU A 243 3.72 -4.34 16.57
C LEU A 243 2.70 -5.39 17.02
N GLY A 244 2.92 -6.62 16.59
CA GLY A 244 2.10 -7.79 16.89
C GLY A 244 2.85 -8.83 17.72
N THR A 245 2.59 -10.12 17.51
CA THR A 245 3.34 -11.24 18.10
C THR A 245 4.85 -11.08 17.86
N GLY A 246 5.21 -10.64 16.65
CA GLY A 246 6.54 -10.19 16.27
C GLY A 246 6.56 -8.71 15.89
N VAL A 247 7.65 -8.26 15.29
CA VAL A 247 7.80 -6.95 14.64
C VAL A 247 7.95 -7.18 13.13
N GLY A 248 6.90 -6.89 12.38
CA GLY A 248 6.94 -6.86 10.92
C GLY A 248 7.19 -5.47 10.39
N GLY A 249 7.54 -5.38 9.11
CA GLY A 249 7.73 -4.09 8.45
C GLY A 249 7.59 -4.19 6.95
N GLY A 250 7.25 -3.06 6.33
CA GLY A 250 7.29 -2.87 4.90
C GLY A 250 7.79 -1.47 4.58
N VAL A 251 8.60 -1.38 3.55
CA VAL A 251 9.32 -0.15 3.16
C VAL A 251 8.89 0.26 1.77
N ILE A 252 8.46 1.50 1.64
CA ILE A 252 8.10 2.15 0.38
C ILE A 252 9.13 3.22 0.08
N ILE A 253 9.78 3.14 -1.08
CA ILE A 253 10.73 4.13 -1.57
C ILE A 253 10.30 4.52 -2.99
N ASP A 254 10.19 5.82 -3.26
CA ASP A 254 9.75 6.37 -4.55
C ASP A 254 8.46 5.72 -5.06
N ASN A 255 7.48 5.55 -4.16
CA ASN A 255 6.19 4.88 -4.44
C ASN A 255 6.34 3.43 -4.92
N LYS A 256 7.37 2.72 -4.47
CA LYS A 256 7.60 1.30 -4.77
C LYS A 256 7.91 0.52 -3.50
N ILE A 257 7.40 -0.69 -3.43
CA ILE A 257 7.72 -1.62 -2.34
C ILE A 257 9.19 -2.06 -2.47
N LEU A 258 9.96 -1.93 -1.39
CA LEU A 258 11.33 -2.42 -1.31
C LEU A 258 11.32 -3.90 -0.92
N THR A 259 11.60 -4.79 -1.87
CA THR A 259 11.65 -6.25 -1.63
C THR A 259 13.08 -6.81 -1.56
N GLY A 260 14.09 -6.02 -1.95
CA GLY A 260 15.45 -6.50 -2.14
C GLY A 260 15.61 -7.34 -3.42
N PHE A 261 16.84 -7.80 -3.68
CA PHE A 261 17.14 -8.52 -4.93
C PHE A 261 16.56 -9.95 -4.98
N ASN A 262 16.24 -10.54 -3.84
CA ASN A 262 15.75 -11.92 -3.70
C ASN A 262 14.39 -12.00 -2.99
N ASN A 263 13.67 -10.89 -2.90
CA ASN A 263 12.36 -10.76 -2.26
C ASN A 263 12.32 -11.08 -0.75
N ALA A 264 13.48 -11.09 -0.07
CA ALA A 264 13.58 -11.32 1.37
C ALA A 264 14.12 -10.07 2.12
N GLY A 265 13.95 -8.88 1.53
CA GLY A 265 14.33 -7.60 2.14
C GLY A 265 13.28 -7.07 3.11
N ALA A 266 13.65 -5.98 3.82
CA ALA A 266 12.79 -5.27 4.75
C ALA A 266 12.34 -6.07 6.00
N GLU A 267 13.10 -7.08 6.41
CA GLU A 267 12.91 -7.82 7.66
C GLU A 267 13.35 -6.98 8.87
N LEU A 268 12.64 -5.86 9.10
CA LEU A 268 13.05 -4.80 10.02
C LEU A 268 13.08 -5.25 11.49
N GLY A 269 12.19 -6.17 11.88
CA GLY A 269 12.16 -6.75 13.22
C GLY A 269 13.42 -7.52 13.59
N HIS A 270 14.20 -7.98 12.58
CA HIS A 270 15.40 -8.78 12.79
C HIS A 270 16.71 -7.98 12.70
N ILE A 271 16.65 -6.64 12.61
CA ILE A 271 17.83 -5.80 12.85
C ILE A 271 18.25 -5.92 14.30
N VAL A 272 19.58 -6.02 14.55
CA VAL A 272 20.13 -6.13 15.90
C VAL A 272 20.23 -4.74 16.52
N ILE A 273 19.52 -4.51 17.63
CA ILE A 273 19.59 -3.26 18.41
C ILE A 273 20.44 -3.41 19.67
N SER A 274 20.74 -4.66 20.09
CA SER A 274 21.56 -4.95 21.26
C SER A 274 22.39 -6.20 21.00
N ALA A 275 23.67 -6.00 20.63
CA ALA A 275 24.55 -7.11 20.30
C ALA A 275 24.72 -8.07 21.50
N GLY A 276 24.50 -9.39 21.28
CA GLY A 276 24.54 -10.39 22.35
C GLY A 276 23.36 -10.34 23.33
N GLY A 277 22.31 -9.55 23.04
CA GLY A 277 21.16 -9.35 23.90
C GLY A 277 20.14 -10.52 23.88
N ARG A 278 18.84 -10.19 24.01
CA ARG A 278 17.74 -11.19 24.13
C ARG A 278 17.68 -12.14 22.93
N GLN A 279 17.39 -13.40 23.21
CA GLN A 279 17.17 -14.42 22.17
C GLN A 279 15.91 -14.05 21.36
N CYS A 280 16.05 -14.08 20.02
CA CYS A 280 14.96 -13.91 19.08
C CYS A 280 14.46 -15.26 18.54
N SER A 281 13.20 -15.31 18.16
CA SER A 281 12.56 -16.47 17.50
C SER A 281 13.28 -16.93 16.22
N CYS A 282 13.96 -16.02 15.51
CA CYS A 282 14.75 -16.31 14.31
C CYS A 282 16.11 -16.99 14.57
N GLY A 283 16.47 -17.23 15.84
CA GLY A 283 17.73 -17.84 16.24
C GLY A 283 18.88 -16.85 16.52
N ARG A 284 18.75 -15.58 16.18
CA ARG A 284 19.75 -14.53 16.49
C ARG A 284 19.57 -13.97 17.89
N LEU A 285 20.62 -13.32 18.40
CA LEU A 285 20.58 -12.55 19.63
C LEU A 285 20.43 -11.06 19.33
N GLY A 286 19.58 -10.36 20.10
CA GLY A 286 19.51 -8.91 20.10
C GLY A 286 18.66 -8.27 19.01
N CYS A 287 17.84 -9.03 18.27
CA CYS A 287 16.90 -8.51 17.28
C CYS A 287 15.90 -7.53 17.92
N TRP A 288 15.52 -6.49 17.20
CA TRP A 288 14.53 -5.49 17.63
C TRP A 288 13.19 -6.12 18.06
N GLU A 289 12.73 -7.15 17.37
CA GLU A 289 11.54 -7.94 17.72
C GLU A 289 11.56 -8.46 19.15
N ALA A 290 12.71 -8.93 19.63
CA ALA A 290 12.86 -9.48 20.99
C ALA A 290 12.66 -8.43 22.10
N TYR A 291 12.59 -7.13 21.73
CA TYR A 291 12.42 -6.01 22.66
C TYR A 291 11.14 -5.21 22.40
N SER A 292 10.60 -5.22 21.18
CA SER A 292 9.55 -4.27 20.77
C SER A 292 8.29 -4.93 20.22
N SER A 293 8.20 -6.27 20.22
CA SER A 293 6.96 -6.98 19.92
C SER A 293 5.98 -6.99 21.10
N ALA A 294 4.73 -7.34 20.88
CA ALA A 294 3.78 -7.60 21.96
C ALA A 294 4.25 -8.78 22.84
N THR A 295 4.88 -9.79 22.26
CA THR A 295 5.52 -10.89 23.00
C THR A 295 6.63 -10.37 23.91
N ALA A 296 7.45 -9.44 23.43
CA ALA A 296 8.50 -8.81 24.22
C ALA A 296 7.90 -8.04 25.42
N LEU A 297 6.85 -7.23 25.21
CA LEU A 297 6.16 -6.50 26.29
C LEU A 297 5.58 -7.46 27.33
N ILE A 298 4.99 -8.59 26.91
CA ILE A 298 4.49 -9.63 27.83
C ILE A 298 5.64 -10.23 28.65
N ASN A 299 6.77 -10.52 28.03
CA ASN A 299 7.93 -11.11 28.73
C ASN A 299 8.55 -10.12 29.72
N MET A 300 8.75 -8.85 29.33
CA MET A 300 9.21 -7.79 30.23
C MET A 300 8.25 -7.61 31.41
N THR A 301 6.94 -7.69 31.18
CA THR A 301 5.93 -7.62 32.24
C THR A 301 6.04 -8.80 33.22
N ARG A 302 6.29 -10.02 32.72
CA ARG A 302 6.52 -11.21 33.59
C ARG A 302 7.81 -11.08 34.39
N GLU A 303 8.89 -10.66 33.75
CA GLU A 303 10.18 -10.44 34.40
C GLU A 303 10.03 -9.42 35.57
N LYS A 304 9.31 -8.31 35.30
CA LYS A 304 9.05 -7.28 36.33
C LYS A 304 8.17 -7.79 37.47
N LEU A 305 7.12 -8.55 37.17
CA LEU A 305 6.26 -9.16 38.20
C LEU A 305 7.08 -10.11 39.09
N GLU A 306 7.93 -10.93 38.52
CA GLU A 306 8.79 -11.83 39.31
C GLU A 306 9.79 -11.06 40.16
N GLU A 307 10.41 -9.99 39.59
CA GLU A 307 11.25 -9.09 40.38
C GLU A 307 10.50 -8.48 41.60
N CYS A 308 9.26 -8.04 41.41
CA CYS A 308 8.42 -7.52 42.47
C CYS A 308 8.12 -8.57 43.52
N ARG A 309 7.81 -9.81 43.14
CA ARG A 309 7.57 -10.92 44.08
C ARG A 309 8.80 -11.23 44.91
N ILE A 310 9.98 -11.32 44.29
CA ILE A 310 11.24 -11.58 44.99
C ILE A 310 11.52 -10.48 46.03
N LYS A 311 11.21 -9.22 45.69
CA LYS A 311 11.41 -8.07 46.56
C LYS A 311 10.28 -7.84 47.57
N GLY A 312 9.24 -8.68 47.59
CA GLY A 312 8.04 -8.47 48.44
C GLY A 312 7.28 -7.19 48.13
N ARG A 313 7.40 -6.66 46.87
CA ARG A 313 6.73 -5.43 46.43
C ARG A 313 5.43 -5.78 45.74
N HIS A 314 4.31 -5.25 46.26
CA HIS A 314 3.01 -5.38 45.55
C HIS A 314 3.01 -4.57 44.25
N THR A 315 2.31 -5.06 43.23
CA THR A 315 2.12 -4.40 41.96
C THR A 315 0.76 -4.74 41.34
N LEU A 316 0.09 -3.76 40.73
CA LEU A 316 -1.18 -3.95 40.04
C LEU A 316 -1.04 -4.86 38.79
N ILE A 317 0.18 -5.12 38.32
CA ILE A 317 0.45 -6.13 37.29
C ILE A 317 -0.08 -7.50 37.75
N GLU A 318 0.16 -7.85 39.04
CA GLU A 318 -0.29 -9.12 39.62
C GLU A 318 -1.81 -9.20 39.73
N ASP A 319 -2.45 -8.14 40.21
CA ASP A 319 -3.90 -8.08 40.39
C ASP A 319 -4.61 -8.23 39.03
N ILE A 320 -4.18 -7.47 38.04
CA ILE A 320 -4.74 -7.53 36.68
C ILE A 320 -4.48 -8.88 36.01
N ALA A 321 -3.29 -9.47 36.22
CA ALA A 321 -2.97 -10.78 35.68
C ALA A 321 -3.84 -11.89 36.32
N ASN A 322 -4.09 -11.82 37.63
CA ASN A 322 -4.94 -12.76 38.37
C ASN A 322 -6.41 -12.61 37.89
N GLU A 323 -6.93 -11.40 37.82
CA GLU A 323 -8.29 -11.12 37.33
C GLU A 323 -8.53 -11.69 35.89
N ARG A 324 -7.56 -11.54 35.01
CA ARG A 324 -7.66 -11.97 33.62
C ARG A 324 -7.19 -13.41 33.39
N GLY A 325 -6.64 -14.06 34.35
CA GLY A 325 -6.05 -15.40 34.27
C GLY A 325 -4.78 -15.47 33.43
N LYS A 326 -4.24 -14.31 32.96
CA LYS A 326 -3.01 -14.25 32.15
C LYS A 326 -2.41 -12.85 32.09
N ILE A 327 -1.11 -12.78 31.82
CA ILE A 327 -0.43 -11.56 31.38
C ILE A 327 -0.61 -11.41 29.87
N SER A 328 -1.07 -10.25 29.44
CA SER A 328 -1.26 -9.87 28.02
C SER A 328 -0.47 -8.60 27.67
N GLY A 329 -0.40 -8.22 26.40
CA GLY A 329 0.23 -6.98 25.96
C GLY A 329 -0.39 -5.70 26.58
N ARG A 330 -1.62 -5.78 27.12
CA ARG A 330 -2.29 -4.66 27.80
C ARG A 330 -2.00 -4.60 29.31
N THR A 331 -1.51 -5.67 29.92
CA THR A 331 -1.40 -5.78 31.38
C THR A 331 -0.54 -4.66 31.96
N ALA A 332 0.66 -4.43 31.41
CA ALA A 332 1.52 -3.33 31.86
C ALA A 332 0.91 -1.94 31.58
N CYS A 333 0.29 -1.76 30.40
CA CYS A 333 -0.34 -0.49 30.04
C CYS A 333 -1.50 -0.13 30.97
N ASP A 334 -2.35 -1.10 31.31
CA ASP A 334 -3.50 -0.90 32.21
C ASP A 334 -3.06 -0.66 33.67
N ALA A 335 -2.06 -1.41 34.16
CA ALA A 335 -1.49 -1.19 35.46
C ALA A 335 -0.81 0.19 35.58
N MET A 336 -0.07 0.62 34.54
CA MET A 336 0.53 1.95 34.49
C MET A 336 -0.53 3.07 34.51
N ARG A 337 -1.64 2.92 33.78
CA ARG A 337 -2.76 3.87 33.82
C ARG A 337 -3.41 3.96 35.19
N ALA A 338 -3.37 2.88 35.94
CA ALA A 338 -3.84 2.83 37.33
C ALA A 338 -2.81 3.35 38.35
N GLY A 339 -1.64 3.83 37.88
CA GLY A 339 -0.62 4.46 38.72
C GLY A 339 0.45 3.50 39.24
N ASP A 340 0.58 2.29 38.71
CA ASP A 340 1.59 1.31 39.12
C ASP A 340 2.99 1.68 38.58
N GLU A 341 3.95 1.91 39.49
CA GLU A 341 5.31 2.31 39.10
C GLU A 341 6.10 1.16 38.48
N ALA A 342 5.89 -0.11 38.87
CA ALA A 342 6.56 -1.24 38.28
C ALA A 342 6.13 -1.40 36.81
N ALA A 343 4.85 -1.20 36.53
CA ALA A 343 4.32 -1.19 35.18
C ALA A 343 4.86 0.00 34.37
N ALA A 344 5.00 1.17 34.98
CA ALA A 344 5.60 2.33 34.36
C ALA A 344 7.07 2.11 33.98
N GLU A 345 7.84 1.38 34.82
CA GLU A 345 9.22 0.97 34.47
C GLU A 345 9.24 0.08 33.23
N VAL A 346 8.36 -0.94 33.15
CA VAL A 346 8.24 -1.83 31.99
C VAL A 346 7.91 -1.02 30.73
N PHE A 347 6.94 -0.13 30.82
CA PHE A 347 6.51 0.64 29.65
C PHE A 347 7.58 1.62 29.17
N ARG A 348 8.30 2.28 30.07
CA ARG A 348 9.45 3.14 29.73
C ARG A 348 10.56 2.36 29.00
N GLU A 349 10.89 1.17 29.50
CA GLU A 349 11.89 0.30 28.86
C GLU A 349 11.42 -0.15 27.46
N TYR A 350 10.15 -0.56 27.33
CA TYR A 350 9.57 -0.93 26.04
C TYR A 350 9.64 0.22 25.02
N VAL A 351 9.22 1.42 25.42
CA VAL A 351 9.25 2.61 24.55
C VAL A 351 10.68 2.98 24.16
N TYR A 352 11.64 2.83 25.05
CA TYR A 352 13.06 3.04 24.76
C TYR A 352 13.55 2.13 23.63
N TYR A 353 13.32 0.82 23.74
CA TYR A 353 13.74 -0.10 22.68
C TYR A 353 12.96 0.10 21.38
N LEU A 354 11.70 0.48 21.46
CA LEU A 354 10.92 0.85 20.28
C LEU A 354 11.54 2.07 19.59
N ALA A 355 11.91 3.09 20.35
CA ALA A 355 12.60 4.29 19.84
C ALA A 355 13.93 3.94 19.17
N CYS A 356 14.76 3.09 19.79
CA CYS A 356 16.02 2.64 19.20
C CYS A 356 15.86 2.08 17.78
N GLY A 357 14.89 1.20 17.59
CA GLY A 357 14.63 0.64 16.26
C GLY A 357 14.11 1.68 15.26
N LEU A 358 13.19 2.56 15.70
CA LEU A 358 12.66 3.63 14.83
C LEU A 358 13.75 4.61 14.42
N VAL A 359 14.66 4.97 15.31
CA VAL A 359 15.83 5.81 15.00
C VAL A 359 16.72 5.15 13.93
N ASN A 360 16.97 3.84 14.06
CA ASN A 360 17.72 3.10 13.03
C ASN A 360 17.00 3.16 11.66
N ILE A 361 15.68 2.95 11.64
CA ILE A 361 14.87 3.03 10.41
C ILE A 361 14.95 4.44 9.80
N ILE A 362 14.82 5.48 10.62
CA ILE A 362 14.92 6.87 10.18
C ILE A 362 16.33 7.13 9.60
N ASN A 363 17.38 6.75 10.30
CA ASN A 363 18.75 6.98 9.86
C ASN A 363 19.13 6.22 8.58
N ILE A 364 18.45 5.09 8.28
CA ILE A 364 18.71 4.28 7.07
C ILE A 364 17.89 4.78 5.88
N PHE A 365 16.58 5.05 6.07
CA PHE A 365 15.65 5.27 4.98
C PHE A 365 15.15 6.72 4.85
N GLN A 366 15.27 7.54 5.90
CA GLN A 366 14.73 8.91 5.96
C GLN A 366 13.30 9.01 5.40
N PRO A 367 12.35 8.18 5.88
CA PRO A 367 11.00 8.20 5.35
C PRO A 367 10.27 9.48 5.78
N GLU A 368 9.33 9.95 4.94
CA GLU A 368 8.44 11.05 5.29
C GLU A 368 7.48 10.66 6.43
N VAL A 369 7.02 9.40 6.41
CA VAL A 369 6.08 8.86 7.40
C VAL A 369 6.50 7.46 7.85
N ILE A 370 6.46 7.23 9.17
CA ILE A 370 6.42 5.89 9.75
C ILE A 370 5.02 5.66 10.31
N SER A 371 4.33 4.62 9.83
CA SER A 371 3.04 4.18 10.36
C SER A 371 3.21 2.99 11.29
N LEU A 372 2.68 3.10 12.52
CA LEU A 372 2.71 2.03 13.51
C LEU A 372 1.36 1.30 13.52
N GLY A 373 1.38 0.02 13.18
CA GLY A 373 0.23 -0.88 13.20
C GLY A 373 0.39 -2.00 14.23
N GLY A 374 -0.57 -2.92 14.24
CA GLY A 374 -0.60 -4.05 15.17
C GLY A 374 -1.24 -3.72 16.52
N GLY A 375 -1.34 -4.74 17.39
CA GLY A 375 -2.11 -4.63 18.64
C GLY A 375 -1.64 -3.55 19.62
N ILE A 376 -0.33 -3.31 19.69
CA ILE A 376 0.26 -2.30 20.58
C ILE A 376 -0.03 -0.87 20.09
N SER A 377 -0.15 -0.66 18.79
CA SER A 377 -0.47 0.66 18.23
C SER A 377 -1.84 1.20 18.68
N ASN A 378 -2.75 0.32 19.13
CA ASN A 378 -4.05 0.72 19.68
C ASN A 378 -3.93 1.56 20.97
N GLU A 379 -2.75 1.60 21.61
CA GLU A 379 -2.47 2.48 22.74
C GLU A 379 -2.44 3.97 22.33
N GLY A 380 -2.33 4.27 21.03
CA GLY A 380 -2.49 5.60 20.45
C GLY A 380 -1.53 6.62 21.07
N ASP A 381 -2.09 7.74 21.53
CA ASP A 381 -1.33 8.82 22.17
C ASP A 381 -0.55 8.37 23.41
N PHE A 382 -1.03 7.35 24.14
CA PHE A 382 -0.34 6.80 25.30
C PHE A 382 1.03 6.24 24.90
N LEU A 383 1.14 5.66 23.71
CA LEU A 383 2.41 5.22 23.13
C LEU A 383 3.18 6.36 22.48
N LEU A 384 2.52 7.19 21.66
CA LEU A 384 3.19 8.20 20.83
C LEU A 384 3.80 9.35 21.66
N LYS A 385 3.13 9.80 22.72
CA LYS A 385 3.60 10.93 23.55
C LYS A 385 4.99 10.73 24.15
N PRO A 386 5.33 9.59 24.77
CA PRO A 386 6.70 9.34 25.24
C PRO A 386 7.66 8.95 24.12
N LEU A 387 7.18 8.32 23.04
CA LEU A 387 7.99 7.78 21.96
C LEU A 387 8.60 8.88 21.07
N ILE A 388 7.77 9.80 20.58
CA ILE A 388 8.18 10.82 19.60
C ILE A 388 9.33 11.70 20.12
N PRO A 389 9.32 12.20 21.38
CA PRO A 389 10.45 12.98 21.92
C PRO A 389 11.75 12.17 22.00
N MET A 390 11.69 10.87 22.32
CA MET A 390 12.87 10.00 22.36
C MET A 390 13.48 9.84 20.95
N VAL A 391 12.64 9.53 19.96
CA VAL A 391 13.09 9.40 18.56
C VAL A 391 13.70 10.71 18.07
N ARG A 392 13.03 11.85 18.31
CA ARG A 392 13.50 13.18 17.90
C ARG A 392 14.86 13.53 18.49
N LYS A 393 15.12 13.13 19.72
CA LYS A 393 16.39 13.39 20.41
C LYS A 393 17.55 12.60 19.83
N GLU A 394 17.31 11.38 19.34
CA GLU A 394 18.37 10.44 18.96
C GLU A 394 18.57 10.29 17.45
N GLN A 395 17.60 10.73 16.61
CA GLN A 395 17.76 10.68 15.17
C GLN A 395 18.86 11.64 14.69
N TYR A 396 19.66 11.20 13.71
CA TYR A 396 20.67 12.06 13.08
C TYR A 396 20.02 13.22 12.31
N GLY A 397 20.51 14.43 12.51
CA GLY A 397 19.94 15.63 11.87
C GLY A 397 18.62 16.13 12.45
N GLY A 398 18.20 15.64 13.61
CA GLY A 398 17.01 16.11 14.30
C GLY A 398 17.01 17.63 14.52
N GLY A 399 15.93 18.31 14.12
CA GLY A 399 15.78 19.77 14.18
C GLY A 399 16.55 20.56 13.10
N ILE A 400 17.32 19.88 12.21
CA ILE A 400 18.06 20.53 11.11
C ILE A 400 17.37 20.29 9.76
N VAL A 401 16.83 19.10 9.58
CA VAL A 401 16.09 18.69 8.37
C VAL A 401 14.62 18.41 8.71
N PRO A 402 13.72 18.37 7.71
CA PRO A 402 12.33 17.96 7.95
C PRO A 402 12.26 16.60 8.67
N GLU A 403 11.48 16.53 9.73
CA GLU A 403 11.40 15.34 10.58
C GLU A 403 10.44 14.30 10.02
N THR A 404 10.79 13.03 10.14
CA THR A 404 9.88 11.89 9.90
C THR A 404 8.66 11.98 10.82
N GLN A 405 7.47 11.88 10.25
CA GLN A 405 6.24 11.86 11.02
C GLN A 405 5.91 10.44 11.47
N ILE A 406 5.79 10.22 12.77
CA ILE A 406 5.36 8.93 13.34
C ILE A 406 3.85 9.01 13.58
N ARG A 407 3.10 8.10 12.97
CA ARG A 407 1.62 8.06 13.02
C ARG A 407 1.14 6.66 13.35
N ILE A 408 -0.08 6.55 13.92
CA ILE A 408 -0.77 5.26 14.01
C ILE A 408 -1.35 4.91 12.62
N ALA A 409 -1.21 3.65 12.23
CA ALA A 409 -1.80 3.10 11.02
C ALA A 409 -3.33 3.28 11.03
N LYS A 410 -3.92 3.61 9.88
CA LYS A 410 -5.34 3.94 9.76
C LYS A 410 -6.21 2.76 9.32
N LEU A 411 -5.67 1.89 8.49
CA LEU A 411 -6.45 0.83 7.86
C LEU A 411 -6.62 -0.40 8.77
N GLY A 412 -5.81 -0.51 9.83
CA GLY A 412 -5.89 -1.63 10.77
C GLY A 412 -5.75 -2.98 10.06
N ASN A 413 -6.69 -3.89 10.32
CA ASN A 413 -6.72 -5.22 9.71
C ASN A 413 -7.10 -5.21 8.21
N ASP A 414 -7.48 -4.07 7.65
CA ASP A 414 -7.84 -3.94 6.25
C ASP A 414 -6.66 -3.50 5.36
N ALA A 415 -5.53 -3.16 5.98
CA ALA A 415 -4.33 -2.70 5.28
C ALA A 415 -3.82 -3.73 4.25
N GLY A 416 -3.80 -5.01 4.62
CA GLY A 416 -3.43 -6.11 3.72
C GLY A 416 -4.36 -6.22 2.51
N ILE A 417 -5.67 -6.12 2.72
CA ILE A 417 -6.68 -6.19 1.64
C ILE A 417 -6.54 -5.01 0.68
N VAL A 418 -6.51 -3.77 1.22
CA VAL A 418 -6.40 -2.56 0.39
C VAL A 418 -5.07 -2.54 -0.35
N GLY A 419 -3.99 -2.87 0.34
CA GLY A 419 -2.66 -2.92 -0.27
C GLY A 419 -2.57 -3.98 -1.37
N ALA A 420 -3.07 -5.20 -1.13
CA ALA A 420 -3.14 -6.25 -2.14
C ALA A 420 -3.92 -5.80 -3.37
N ALA A 421 -5.14 -5.25 -3.20
CA ALA A 421 -5.96 -4.76 -4.31
C ALA A 421 -5.23 -3.72 -5.17
N MET A 422 -4.32 -2.93 -4.59
CA MET A 422 -3.60 -1.85 -5.26
C MET A 422 -2.23 -2.26 -5.82
N LEU A 423 -1.84 -3.54 -5.76
CA LEU A 423 -0.64 -4.06 -6.43
C LEU A 423 -0.72 -3.91 -7.96
N LYS A 424 0.48 -3.78 -8.58
CA LYS A 424 0.61 -3.58 -10.04
C LYS A 424 1.66 -4.50 -10.62
#